data_a3c5d543bbd45ddd730bec5c5cc5c73f
#
_entry.id   a3c5d543bbd45ddd730bec5c5cc5c73f
#
_cell.length_a   1.000
_cell.length_b   1.000
_cell.length_c   1.000
_cell.angle_alpha   90.00
_cell.angle_beta   90.00
_cell.angle_gamma   90.00
#
_symmetry.space_group_name_H-M   'P 1'
#
loop_
_entity.id
_entity.type
_entity.pdbx_description
1 polymer ?
#
loop_
_entity_poly.entity_id
_entity_poly.type
_entity_poly.pdbx_seq_one_letter_code
_entity_poly.pdbx_strand_id
1 'polypeptide(L)'
;MGERLAGRILALDVGAKRIGVAVSDELGLLATPRRVIVRRSTEAALDEIVRLARAEDVSLVVVGLPVSFDGRLHNQARIVQRFGERLRKRLDALATGGTPGIPVVYADETLSTVRAEERLRAAGVRPQRIRERIDAEAAAVILDEYLDQRRQTERRMADHTGHENEGGETR
;
A
#
# COMPACT_ATOMS: atom_id res chain seq x y z
N MET A 1 -4.21 22.98 -1.64
CA MET A 1 -4.38 22.28 -0.35
C MET A 1 -4.61 20.83 -0.67
N GLY A 2 -3.55 19.99 -0.58
CA GLY A 2 -3.73 18.55 -0.78
C GLY A 2 -4.62 18.02 0.34
N GLU A 3 -5.78 17.47 -0.03
CA GLU A 3 -6.64 16.75 0.91
C GLU A 3 -5.80 15.65 1.55
N ARG A 4 -5.46 15.81 2.83
CA ARG A 4 -4.97 14.69 3.62
C ARG A 4 -6.09 13.66 3.60
N LEU A 5 -5.84 12.52 2.99
CA LEU A 5 -6.72 11.38 3.13
C LEU A 5 -6.87 11.13 4.63
N ALA A 6 -8.02 11.52 5.20
CA ALA A 6 -8.33 11.17 6.57
C ALA A 6 -8.59 9.67 6.60
N GLY A 7 -7.78 8.92 7.34
CA GLY A 7 -7.90 7.48 7.43
C GLY A 7 -6.59 6.74 7.15
N ARG A 8 -6.56 5.48 7.49
CA ARG A 8 -5.38 4.62 7.34
C ARG A 8 -5.19 4.17 5.91
N ILE A 9 -3.97 3.81 5.58
CA ILE A 9 -3.60 3.23 4.29
C ILE A 9 -3.30 1.75 4.50
N LEU A 10 -3.95 0.89 3.72
CA LEU A 10 -3.73 -0.55 3.71
C LEU A 10 -2.79 -0.91 2.56
N ALA A 11 -1.71 -1.65 2.82
CA ALA A 11 -0.85 -2.18 1.77
C ALA A 11 -0.95 -3.70 1.67
N LEU A 12 -0.87 -4.20 0.44
CA LEU A 12 -0.98 -5.61 0.10
C LEU A 12 0.23 -6.06 -0.72
N ASP A 13 0.85 -7.15 -0.27
CA ASP A 13 1.80 -7.97 -1.04
C ASP A 13 1.07 -9.23 -1.54
N VAL A 14 0.66 -9.23 -2.81
CA VAL A 14 -0.25 -10.23 -3.36
C VAL A 14 0.53 -11.40 -3.95
N GLY A 15 0.68 -12.47 -3.18
CA GLY A 15 1.24 -13.75 -3.63
C GLY A 15 0.19 -14.73 -4.17
N ALA A 16 0.67 -15.83 -4.76
CA ALA A 16 -0.20 -16.88 -5.30
C ALA A 16 -1.00 -17.62 -4.22
N LYS A 17 -0.37 -17.88 -3.06
CA LYS A 17 -0.95 -18.65 -1.95
C LYS A 17 -1.22 -17.81 -0.70
N ARG A 18 -0.56 -16.68 -0.56
CA ARG A 18 -0.62 -15.81 0.63
C ARG A 18 -0.61 -14.36 0.20
N ILE A 19 -1.25 -13.53 1.00
CA ILE A 19 -1.25 -12.07 0.83
C ILE A 19 -0.76 -11.47 2.12
N GLY A 20 0.35 -10.75 2.07
CA GLY A 20 0.86 -9.95 3.16
C GLY A 20 0.03 -8.68 3.31
N VAL A 21 -0.22 -8.27 4.53
CA VAL A 21 -1.02 -7.08 4.84
C VAL A 21 -0.29 -6.21 5.85
N ALA A 22 -0.17 -4.92 5.54
CA ALA A 22 0.30 -3.88 6.43
C ALA A 22 -0.69 -2.71 6.46
N VAL A 23 -0.69 -1.96 7.55
CA VAL A 23 -1.57 -0.80 7.73
C VAL A 23 -0.76 0.37 8.27
N SER A 24 -1.03 1.58 7.80
CA SER A 24 -0.43 2.79 8.36
C SER A 24 -1.12 3.21 9.68
N ASP A 25 -0.47 4.09 10.43
CA ASP A 25 -1.16 4.91 11.41
C ASP A 25 -2.12 5.90 10.73
N GLU A 26 -2.95 6.59 11.49
CA GLU A 26 -3.93 7.57 11.00
C GLU A 26 -3.29 8.78 10.32
N LEU A 27 -2.05 9.09 10.69
CA LEU A 27 -1.28 10.20 10.13
C LEU A 27 -0.54 9.81 8.83
N GLY A 28 -0.53 8.51 8.48
CA GLY A 28 0.22 8.01 7.33
C GLY A 28 1.73 8.18 7.47
N LEU A 29 2.27 8.02 8.67
CA LEU A 29 3.70 8.19 8.97
C LEU A 29 4.45 6.88 9.12
N LEU A 30 3.78 5.85 9.68
CA LEU A 30 4.37 4.57 10.02
C LEU A 30 3.62 3.42 9.36
N ALA A 31 4.34 2.46 8.80
CA ALA A 31 3.79 1.21 8.30
C ALA A 31 3.96 0.10 9.36
N THR A 32 2.88 -0.60 9.67
CA THR A 32 2.87 -1.71 10.62
C THR A 32 2.42 -2.99 9.93
N PRO A 33 3.23 -4.07 9.92
CA PRO A 33 2.78 -5.37 9.43
C PRO A 33 1.62 -5.86 10.29
N ARG A 34 0.55 -6.37 9.65
CA ARG A 34 -0.69 -6.76 10.36
C ARG A 34 -0.89 -8.27 10.38
N ARG A 35 -0.98 -8.88 9.21
CA ARG A 35 -1.25 -10.31 9.07
C ARG A 35 -0.86 -10.85 7.71
N VAL A 36 -0.92 -12.15 7.61
CA VAL A 36 -0.86 -12.88 6.34
C VAL A 36 -2.22 -13.55 6.11
N ILE A 37 -2.83 -13.28 4.98
CA ILE A 37 -4.07 -13.92 4.55
C ILE A 37 -3.70 -15.15 3.71
N VAL A 38 -4.17 -16.32 4.13
CA VAL A 38 -4.04 -17.55 3.34
C VAL A 38 -5.09 -17.53 2.23
N ARG A 39 -4.63 -17.54 0.99
CA ARG A 39 -5.50 -17.45 -0.19
C ARG A 39 -6.10 -18.80 -0.53
N ARG A 40 -7.20 -19.17 0.11
CA ARG A 40 -7.97 -20.38 -0.17
C ARG A 40 -8.69 -20.27 -1.51
N SER A 41 -9.25 -19.10 -1.79
CA SER A 41 -9.79 -18.69 -3.08
C SER A 41 -9.60 -17.19 -3.24
N THR A 42 -9.71 -16.68 -4.46
CA THR A 42 -9.64 -15.24 -4.71
C THR A 42 -10.81 -14.51 -4.05
N GLU A 43 -12.02 -15.08 -4.10
CA GLU A 43 -13.21 -14.47 -3.50
C GLU A 43 -13.08 -14.34 -1.99
N ALA A 44 -12.68 -15.41 -1.30
CA ALA A 44 -12.49 -15.38 0.16
C ALA A 44 -11.43 -14.36 0.58
N ALA A 45 -10.33 -14.24 -0.17
CA ALA A 45 -9.29 -13.27 0.09
C ALA A 45 -9.79 -11.82 -0.10
N LEU A 46 -10.55 -11.56 -1.19
CA LEU A 46 -11.15 -10.26 -1.44
C LEU A 46 -12.13 -9.87 -0.32
N ASP A 47 -12.98 -10.80 0.12
CA ASP A 47 -13.95 -10.57 1.22
C ASP A 47 -13.24 -10.26 2.53
N GLU A 48 -12.12 -10.95 2.82
CA GLU A 48 -11.34 -10.69 4.03
C GLU A 48 -10.67 -9.32 4.00
N ILE A 49 -10.12 -8.91 2.84
CA ILE A 49 -9.52 -7.59 2.67
C ILE A 49 -10.55 -6.48 2.82
N VAL A 50 -11.74 -6.64 2.22
CA VAL A 50 -12.84 -5.67 2.35
C VAL A 50 -13.28 -5.52 3.82
N ARG A 51 -13.43 -6.64 4.55
CA ARG A 51 -13.75 -6.59 5.99
C ARG A 51 -12.67 -5.86 6.79
N LEU A 52 -11.40 -6.14 6.49
CA LEU A 52 -10.28 -5.50 7.16
C LEU A 52 -10.22 -3.99 6.86
N ALA A 53 -10.42 -3.61 5.60
CA ALA A 53 -10.43 -2.21 5.19
C ALA A 53 -11.51 -1.40 5.93
N ARG A 54 -12.67 -2.00 6.16
CA ARG A 54 -13.75 -1.38 6.94
C ARG A 54 -13.41 -1.31 8.43
N ALA A 55 -12.87 -2.39 9.01
CA ALA A 55 -12.57 -2.47 10.43
C ALA A 55 -11.43 -1.53 10.87
N GLU A 56 -10.52 -1.19 9.95
CA GLU A 56 -9.37 -0.33 10.20
C GLU A 56 -9.57 1.11 9.69
N ASP A 57 -10.78 1.49 9.25
CA ASP A 57 -11.07 2.82 8.69
C ASP A 57 -10.09 3.21 7.56
N VAL A 58 -9.91 2.30 6.61
CA VAL A 58 -8.98 2.48 5.49
C VAL A 58 -9.56 3.45 4.47
N SER A 59 -8.78 4.45 4.11
CA SER A 59 -9.12 5.45 3.08
C SER A 59 -8.45 5.20 1.73
N LEU A 60 -7.43 4.34 1.68
CA LEU A 60 -6.67 4.02 0.47
C LEU A 60 -6.10 2.61 0.58
N VAL A 61 -6.13 1.85 -0.52
CA VAL A 61 -5.43 0.57 -0.62
C VAL A 61 -4.28 0.70 -1.62
N VAL A 62 -3.08 0.30 -1.19
CA VAL A 62 -1.88 0.22 -2.02
C VAL A 62 -1.59 -1.25 -2.32
N VAL A 63 -1.45 -1.62 -3.58
CA VAL A 63 -1.10 -2.97 -4.01
C VAL A 63 0.31 -2.95 -4.58
N GLY A 64 1.20 -3.78 -4.02
CA GLY A 64 2.55 -3.95 -4.54
C GLY A 64 2.50 -4.59 -5.92
N LEU A 65 3.12 -3.95 -6.91
CA LEU A 65 3.19 -4.44 -8.28
C LEU A 65 4.63 -4.82 -8.61
N PRO A 66 4.93 -6.11 -8.86
CA PRO A 66 6.27 -6.52 -9.24
C PRO A 66 6.63 -5.96 -10.61
N VAL A 67 7.57 -5.02 -10.63
CA VAL A 67 8.11 -4.42 -11.86
C VAL A 67 9.48 -5.03 -12.12
N SER A 68 9.71 -5.51 -13.33
CA SER A 68 11.02 -6.01 -13.75
C SER A 68 11.98 -4.88 -14.04
N PHE A 69 13.29 -5.16 -13.91
CA PHE A 69 14.36 -4.23 -14.24
C PHE A 69 14.33 -3.77 -15.71
N ASP A 70 13.66 -4.51 -16.61
CA ASP A 70 13.45 -4.17 -18.02
C ASP A 70 12.17 -3.35 -18.27
N GLY A 71 11.43 -2.98 -17.22
CA GLY A 71 10.18 -2.23 -17.29
C GLY A 71 8.99 -3.02 -17.87
N ARG A 72 9.13 -4.33 -18.10
CA ARG A 72 8.06 -5.17 -18.64
C ARG A 72 7.20 -5.75 -17.52
N LEU A 73 5.90 -5.73 -17.75
CA LEU A 73 4.94 -6.40 -16.87
C LEU A 73 4.95 -7.91 -17.17
N HIS A 74 5.61 -8.68 -16.33
CA HIS A 74 5.60 -10.14 -16.43
C HIS A 74 4.27 -10.75 -15.94
N ASN A 75 4.11 -12.06 -16.12
CA ASN A 75 2.87 -12.78 -15.77
C ASN A 75 2.42 -12.52 -14.32
N GLN A 76 3.35 -12.40 -13.38
CA GLN A 76 3.02 -12.11 -11.97
C GLN A 76 2.36 -10.74 -11.81
N ALA A 77 2.89 -9.70 -12.46
CA ALA A 77 2.31 -8.36 -12.42
C ALA A 77 0.88 -8.33 -12.98
N ARG A 78 0.62 -9.07 -14.06
CA ARG A 78 -0.74 -9.19 -14.63
C ARG A 78 -1.71 -9.88 -13.67
N ILE A 79 -1.25 -10.90 -12.95
CA ILE A 79 -2.06 -11.58 -11.92
C ILE A 79 -2.41 -10.61 -10.80
N VAL A 80 -1.44 -9.84 -10.32
CA VAL A 80 -1.63 -8.81 -9.30
C VAL A 80 -2.59 -7.72 -9.77
N GLN A 81 -2.43 -7.25 -11.01
CA GLN A 81 -3.35 -6.25 -11.59
C GLN A 81 -4.79 -6.76 -11.66
N ARG A 82 -5.00 -7.99 -12.13
CA ARG A 82 -6.35 -8.60 -12.16
C ARG A 82 -6.96 -8.71 -10.76
N PHE A 83 -6.15 -9.06 -9.78
CA PHE A 83 -6.58 -9.11 -8.39
C PHE A 83 -6.98 -7.71 -7.89
N GLY A 84 -6.11 -6.71 -8.11
CA GLY A 84 -6.37 -5.31 -7.73
C GLY A 84 -7.62 -4.72 -8.39
N GLU A 85 -7.86 -5.01 -9.69
CA GLU A 85 -9.09 -4.59 -10.38
C GLU A 85 -10.36 -5.19 -9.75
N ARG A 86 -10.32 -6.46 -9.36
CA ARG A 86 -11.45 -7.11 -8.67
C ARG A 86 -11.66 -6.53 -7.28
N LEU A 87 -10.57 -6.25 -6.56
CA LEU A 87 -10.63 -5.59 -5.26
C LEU A 87 -11.23 -4.20 -5.39
N ARG A 88 -10.76 -3.40 -6.36
CA ARG A 88 -11.29 -2.05 -6.63
C ARG A 88 -12.80 -2.06 -6.82
N LYS A 89 -13.33 -2.96 -7.67
CA LYS A 89 -14.78 -3.09 -7.88
C LYS A 89 -15.55 -3.36 -6.60
N ARG A 90 -15.00 -4.18 -5.68
CA ARG A 90 -15.65 -4.46 -4.40
C ARG A 90 -15.59 -3.28 -3.43
N LEU A 91 -14.48 -2.54 -3.43
CA LEU A 91 -14.31 -1.35 -2.60
C LEU A 91 -15.13 -0.17 -3.13
N ASP A 92 -15.25 -0.02 -4.45
CA ASP A 92 -16.14 0.96 -5.08
C ASP A 92 -17.61 0.71 -4.74
N ALA A 93 -18.02 -0.57 -4.65
CA ALA A 93 -19.37 -0.96 -4.25
C ALA A 93 -19.71 -0.61 -2.79
N LEU A 94 -18.73 -0.21 -1.98
CA LEU A 94 -18.96 0.31 -0.62
C LEU A 94 -19.40 1.79 -0.61
N ALA A 95 -19.32 2.47 -1.74
CA ALA A 95 -19.79 3.84 -1.87
C ALA A 95 -21.29 3.91 -1.57
N THR A 96 -21.69 4.69 -0.57
CA THR A 96 -23.08 4.87 -0.17
C THR A 96 -23.30 6.31 0.32
N GLY A 97 -24.45 6.90 -0.06
CA GLY A 97 -24.94 8.12 0.59
C GLY A 97 -23.97 9.31 0.62
N GLY A 98 -23.12 9.47 -0.40
CA GLY A 98 -22.11 10.54 -0.46
C GLY A 98 -20.73 10.15 0.08
N THR A 99 -20.57 8.93 0.64
CA THR A 99 -19.26 8.40 1.01
C THR A 99 -18.64 7.75 -0.23
N PRO A 100 -17.45 8.20 -0.70
CA PRO A 100 -16.78 7.58 -1.84
C PRO A 100 -16.31 6.17 -1.51
N GLY A 101 -16.16 5.34 -2.53
CA GLY A 101 -15.48 4.05 -2.41
C GLY A 101 -14.01 4.22 -2.01
N ILE A 102 -13.38 3.13 -1.57
CA ILE A 102 -11.97 3.16 -1.19
C ILE A 102 -11.10 2.95 -2.45
N PRO A 103 -10.29 3.94 -2.86
CA PRO A 103 -9.45 3.83 -4.04
C PRO A 103 -8.35 2.77 -3.89
N VAL A 104 -7.95 2.18 -5.02
CA VAL A 104 -6.83 1.22 -5.11
C VAL A 104 -5.77 1.80 -6.03
N VAL A 105 -4.54 1.90 -5.54
CA VAL A 105 -3.36 2.34 -6.30
C VAL A 105 -2.30 1.24 -6.30
N TYR A 106 -1.36 1.32 -7.24
CA TYR A 106 -0.25 0.38 -7.33
C TYR A 106 1.07 1.08 -6.95
N ALA A 107 1.92 0.37 -6.24
CA ALA A 107 3.27 0.81 -5.89
C ALA A 107 4.30 -0.22 -6.36
N ASP A 108 5.50 0.23 -6.70
CA ASP A 108 6.60 -0.66 -7.06
C ASP A 108 6.98 -1.56 -5.87
N GLU A 109 7.10 -2.86 -6.14
CA GLU A 109 7.42 -3.90 -5.15
C GLU A 109 8.89 -4.36 -5.24
N THR A 110 9.72 -3.66 -5.98
CA THR A 110 11.10 -4.08 -6.21
C THR A 110 11.84 -4.31 -4.89
N LEU A 111 12.32 -5.56 -4.67
CA LEU A 111 13.08 -6.00 -3.51
C LEU A 111 12.36 -5.93 -2.14
N SER A 112 11.05 -5.76 -2.10
CA SER A 112 10.29 -5.71 -0.84
C SER A 112 10.51 -6.96 0.04
N THR A 113 10.53 -8.15 -0.54
CA THR A 113 10.79 -9.42 0.17
C THR A 113 12.20 -9.50 0.74
N VAL A 114 13.22 -9.04 -0.01
CA VAL A 114 14.62 -9.02 0.47
C VAL A 114 14.76 -8.08 1.66
N ARG A 115 14.23 -6.87 1.56
CA ARG A 115 14.24 -5.89 2.65
C ARG A 115 13.43 -6.35 3.86
N ALA A 116 12.32 -7.04 3.64
CA ALA A 116 11.52 -7.63 4.71
C ALA A 116 12.33 -8.68 5.49
N GLU A 117 13.03 -9.56 4.78
CA GLU A 117 13.88 -10.57 5.41
C GLU A 117 15.02 -9.93 6.22
N GLU A 118 15.69 -8.92 5.66
CA GLU A 118 16.73 -8.16 6.34
C GLU A 118 16.20 -7.48 7.62
N ARG A 119 15.02 -6.84 7.58
CA ARG A 119 14.39 -6.23 8.75
C ARG A 119 14.10 -7.26 9.85
N LEU A 120 13.52 -8.40 9.49
CA LEU A 120 13.18 -9.46 10.44
C LEU A 120 14.45 -10.08 11.07
N ARG A 121 15.51 -10.26 10.31
CA ARG A 121 16.81 -10.73 10.82
C ARG A 121 17.45 -9.71 11.76
N ALA A 122 17.44 -8.43 11.39
CA ALA A 122 17.96 -7.34 12.23
C ALA A 122 17.19 -7.21 13.55
N ALA A 123 15.89 -7.50 13.55
CA ALA A 123 15.03 -7.55 14.74
C ALA A 123 15.22 -8.84 15.58
N GLY A 124 16.14 -9.73 15.21
CA GLY A 124 16.42 -10.96 15.96
C GLY A 124 15.34 -12.04 15.84
N VAL A 125 14.50 -11.97 14.80
CA VAL A 125 13.45 -12.97 14.57
C VAL A 125 14.10 -14.31 14.16
N ARG A 126 13.69 -15.39 14.83
CA ARG A 126 14.19 -16.74 14.53
C ARG A 126 13.86 -17.17 13.09
N PRO A 127 14.74 -17.88 12.37
CA PRO A 127 14.54 -18.27 10.97
C PRO A 127 13.21 -18.96 10.69
N GLN A 128 12.71 -19.80 11.61
CA GLN A 128 11.42 -20.49 11.47
C GLN A 128 10.25 -19.51 11.47
N ARG A 129 10.34 -18.41 12.23
CA ARG A 129 9.32 -17.36 12.32
C ARG A 129 9.37 -16.37 11.18
N ILE A 130 10.50 -16.25 10.48
CA ILE A 130 10.64 -15.36 9.33
C ILE A 130 9.63 -15.75 8.24
N ARG A 131 9.51 -17.04 7.92
CA ARG A 131 8.56 -17.54 6.91
C ARG A 131 7.10 -17.21 7.19
N GLU A 132 6.73 -17.08 8.46
CA GLU A 132 5.36 -16.75 8.88
C GLU A 132 5.06 -15.25 8.75
N ARG A 133 6.09 -14.41 8.84
CA ARG A 133 5.97 -12.95 8.92
C ARG A 133 6.40 -12.20 7.67
N ILE A 134 7.19 -12.85 6.81
CA ILE A 134 7.86 -12.18 5.68
C ILE A 134 6.88 -11.47 4.73
N ASP A 135 5.70 -12.07 4.47
CA ASP A 135 4.75 -11.48 3.55
C ASP A 135 4.12 -10.20 4.14
N ALA A 136 3.78 -10.20 5.43
CA ALA A 136 3.27 -9.00 6.11
C ALA A 136 4.35 -7.91 6.24
N GLU A 137 5.61 -8.31 6.48
CA GLU A 137 6.74 -7.38 6.51
C GLU A 137 7.03 -6.81 5.12
N ALA A 138 6.92 -7.61 4.06
CA ALA A 138 7.03 -7.13 2.68
C ALA A 138 5.94 -6.09 2.35
N ALA A 139 4.70 -6.33 2.79
CA ALA A 139 3.65 -5.33 2.68
C ALA A 139 3.97 -4.04 3.45
N ALA A 140 4.61 -4.12 4.61
CA ALA A 140 5.06 -2.95 5.36
C ALA A 140 6.18 -2.20 4.63
N VAL A 141 7.11 -2.89 3.98
CA VAL A 141 8.14 -2.26 3.13
C VAL A 141 7.51 -1.51 1.97
N ILE A 142 6.55 -2.12 1.26
CA ILE A 142 5.80 -1.47 0.17
C ILE A 142 5.11 -0.19 0.69
N LEU A 143 4.48 -0.27 1.85
CA LEU A 143 3.78 0.86 2.44
C LEU A 143 4.74 1.98 2.84
N ASP A 144 5.86 1.67 3.47
CA ASP A 144 6.87 2.66 3.85
C ASP A 144 7.39 3.43 2.62
N GLU A 145 7.70 2.72 1.53
CA GLU A 145 8.16 3.33 0.29
C GLU A 145 7.08 4.24 -0.34
N TYR A 146 5.83 3.79 -0.33
CA TYR A 146 4.71 4.60 -0.80
C TYR A 146 4.54 5.88 0.04
N LEU A 147 4.60 5.78 1.36
CA LEU A 147 4.49 6.91 2.28
C LEU A 147 5.65 7.91 2.09
N ASP A 148 6.87 7.40 1.87
CA ASP A 148 8.05 8.24 1.60
C ASP A 148 7.91 9.01 0.28
N GLN A 149 7.50 8.35 -0.80
CA GLN A 149 7.26 8.98 -2.09
C GLN A 149 6.17 10.05 -2.01
N ARG A 150 5.09 9.77 -1.29
CA ARG A 150 4.01 10.71 -1.06
C ARG A 150 4.51 11.97 -0.32
N ARG A 151 5.26 11.80 0.77
CA ARG A 151 5.85 12.92 1.52
C ARG A 151 6.80 13.77 0.67
N GLN A 152 7.59 13.14 -0.19
CA GLN A 152 8.49 13.87 -1.11
C GLN A 152 7.70 14.68 -2.14
N THR A 153 6.62 14.14 -2.67
CA THR A 153 5.75 14.83 -3.62
C THR A 153 5.05 16.03 -2.98
N GLU A 154 4.52 15.85 -1.77
CA GLU A 154 3.87 16.93 -1.01
C GLU A 154 4.84 18.08 -0.70
N ARG A 155 6.10 17.77 -0.32
CA ARG A 155 7.16 18.78 -0.10
C ARG A 155 7.47 19.57 -1.37
N ARG A 156 7.67 18.87 -2.50
CA ARG A 156 7.96 19.54 -3.80
C ARG A 156 6.83 20.47 -4.24
N MET A 157 5.58 20.09 -4.02
CA MET A 157 4.42 20.93 -4.33
C MET A 157 4.36 22.16 -3.43
N ALA A 158 4.66 22.02 -2.13
CA ALA A 158 4.69 23.13 -1.20
C ALA A 158 5.80 24.16 -1.54
N ASP A 159 6.97 23.68 -1.94
CA ASP A 159 8.09 24.54 -2.34
C ASP A 159 7.80 25.31 -3.64
N HIS A 160 7.05 24.70 -4.56
CA HIS A 160 6.71 25.35 -5.84
C HIS A 160 5.66 26.46 -5.68
N THR A 161 4.69 26.27 -4.79
CA THR A 161 3.67 27.29 -4.49
C THR A 161 4.19 28.48 -3.68
N GLY A 162 5.31 28.30 -2.96
CA GLY A 162 5.96 29.39 -2.19
C GLY A 162 6.71 30.40 -3.06
N HIS A 163 7.13 30.04 -4.27
CA HIS A 163 7.94 30.90 -5.14
C HIS A 163 7.11 31.84 -6.05
N GLU A 164 5.81 31.58 -6.23
CA GLU A 164 4.95 32.42 -7.09
C GLU A 164 4.37 33.65 -6.37
N ASN A 165 4.57 33.79 -5.06
CA ASN A 165 3.95 34.87 -4.27
C ASN A 165 4.91 36.00 -3.90
N GLU A 166 6.19 35.99 -4.32
CA GLU A 166 7.18 37.07 -4.03
C GLU A 166 7.44 38.01 -5.21
N GLY A 167 6.69 37.92 -6.31
CA GLY A 167 6.90 38.68 -7.53
C GLY A 167 5.91 39.81 -7.82
N GLY A 168 5.24 40.38 -6.85
CA GLY A 168 4.16 41.34 -7.09
C GLY A 168 4.10 42.57 -6.19
N GLU A 169 5.23 43.19 -5.87
CA GLU A 169 5.18 44.56 -5.30
C GLU A 169 6.41 45.36 -5.63
N THR A 170 6.39 46.00 -6.78
CA THR A 170 7.18 47.23 -6.99
C THR A 170 6.50 48.11 -8.03
N ARG A 171 5.99 49.22 -7.54
CA ARG A 171 5.58 50.50 -8.12
C ARG A 171 4.11 50.68 -8.43
#